data_0733b5fa44514715beace94e54912666
#
_entry.id   0733b5fa44514715beace94e54912666
#
_cell.length_a   1.000
_cell.length_b   1.000
_cell.length_c   1.000
_cell.angle_alpha   90.00
_cell.angle_beta   90.00
_cell.angle_gamma   90.00
#
_symmetry.space_group_name_H-M   'P 1'
#
loop_
_entity.id
_entity.type
_entity.pdbx_description
1 polymer ?
#
loop_
_entity_poly.entity_id
_entity_poly.type
_entity_poly.pdbx_seq_one_letter_code
_entity_poly.pdbx_strand_id
1 'polypeptide(L)'
;PICDPDAEKKVSPLVKGLPAGPGAAVGKIVFTAEDAVAWNRRGEKVILIREETNPEDVEGMRAAEGILTARGGMTSHAALVARGWGKCCIVGAGSLHVDVAGKKVRITGSDVVLKEGDIITLNGTKGNVYTGSLKLMDASENPRFQSFMKLVDKNRTMGVRTNCDNPVDAKMALEFGAEGIGLFRTEHMFYGLGAEKPLFILRKIILSESEEERRQAVDELFPFVKKDMKG
;
A
#
# COMPACT_ATOMS: atom_id res chain seq x y z
N PRO A 1 -0.70 -5.15 -5.07
CA PRO A 1 -1.30 -5.88 -6.18
C PRO A 1 -0.60 -5.61 -7.51
N ILE A 2 -0.79 -6.49 -8.49
CA ILE A 2 -0.36 -6.37 -9.88
C ILE A 2 -1.56 -6.57 -10.81
N CYS A 3 -1.48 -6.07 -12.05
CA CYS A 3 -2.48 -6.41 -13.06
C CYS A 3 -2.41 -7.90 -13.40
N ASP A 4 -3.57 -8.55 -13.53
CA ASP A 4 -3.65 -9.90 -14.06
C ASP A 4 -3.08 -9.90 -15.50
N PRO A 5 -2.02 -10.67 -15.78
CA PRO A 5 -1.38 -10.67 -17.11
C PRO A 5 -2.30 -11.07 -18.26
N ASP A 6 -3.28 -11.92 -17.99
CA ASP A 6 -4.21 -12.38 -19.04
C ASP A 6 -5.36 -11.37 -19.27
N ALA A 7 -5.75 -10.63 -18.24
CA ALA A 7 -6.66 -9.50 -18.40
C ALA A 7 -5.98 -8.35 -19.17
N GLU A 8 -4.71 -8.08 -18.86
CA GLU A 8 -3.94 -7.01 -19.50
C GLU A 8 -3.68 -7.26 -21.00
N LYS A 9 -3.44 -8.50 -21.41
CA LYS A 9 -3.23 -8.87 -22.82
C LYS A 9 -4.43 -8.60 -23.74
N LYS A 10 -5.63 -8.52 -23.16
CA LYS A 10 -6.89 -8.34 -23.88
C LYS A 10 -7.22 -6.90 -24.18
N VAL A 11 -6.49 -5.95 -23.61
CA VAL A 11 -6.74 -4.52 -23.71
C VAL A 11 -5.49 -3.77 -24.13
N SER A 12 -5.69 -2.68 -24.85
CA SER A 12 -4.59 -1.78 -25.21
C SER A 12 -4.51 -0.64 -24.18
N PRO A 13 -3.31 -0.19 -23.80
CA PRO A 13 -3.16 0.97 -22.94
C PRO A 13 -3.68 2.23 -23.66
N LEU A 14 -4.49 3.01 -22.92
CA LEU A 14 -4.98 4.30 -23.39
C LEU A 14 -3.87 5.36 -23.41
N VAL A 15 -3.02 5.32 -22.40
CA VAL A 15 -1.90 6.26 -22.22
C VAL A 15 -0.69 5.51 -21.67
N LYS A 16 0.50 5.99 -22.00
CA LYS A 16 1.77 5.53 -21.44
C LYS A 16 2.51 6.69 -20.80
N GLY A 17 3.10 6.41 -19.64
CA GLY A 17 4.00 7.31 -18.93
C GLY A 17 5.20 6.57 -18.37
N LEU A 18 5.96 7.23 -17.52
CA LEU A 18 7.13 6.65 -16.86
C LEU A 18 6.70 5.82 -15.63
N PRO A 19 7.21 4.59 -15.44
CA PRO A 19 6.88 3.71 -14.33
C PRO A 19 7.59 4.17 -13.04
N ALA A 20 7.01 5.13 -12.33
CA ALA A 20 7.61 5.77 -11.16
C ALA A 20 7.40 5.03 -9.84
N GLY A 21 6.28 4.34 -9.70
CA GLY A 21 5.96 3.51 -8.55
C GLY A 21 5.38 2.17 -9.01
N PRO A 22 6.00 1.02 -8.68
CA PRO A 22 5.57 -0.29 -9.16
C PRO A 22 4.23 -0.72 -8.56
N GLY A 23 3.64 -1.75 -9.16
CA GLY A 23 2.35 -2.31 -8.76
C GLY A 23 1.21 -1.87 -9.67
N ALA A 24 -0.01 -2.13 -9.25
CA ALA A 24 -1.22 -1.75 -9.97
C ALA A 24 -2.24 -1.11 -9.03
N ALA A 25 -3.04 -0.21 -9.58
CA ALA A 25 -4.13 0.44 -8.86
C ALA A 25 -5.36 0.55 -9.75
N VAL A 26 -6.53 0.35 -9.17
CA VAL A 26 -7.84 0.61 -9.80
C VAL A 26 -8.59 1.60 -8.93
N GLY A 27 -9.19 2.60 -9.54
CA GLY A 27 -9.97 3.58 -8.79
C GLY A 27 -10.69 4.56 -9.69
N LYS A 28 -11.54 5.35 -9.05
CA LYS A 28 -12.25 6.46 -9.68
C LYS A 28 -11.33 7.66 -9.81
N ILE A 29 -11.41 8.36 -10.91
CA ILE A 29 -10.61 9.55 -11.17
C ILE A 29 -11.05 10.68 -10.24
N VAL A 30 -10.09 11.34 -9.63
CA VAL A 30 -10.23 12.64 -8.96
C VAL A 30 -9.08 13.57 -9.38
N PHE A 31 -9.32 14.88 -9.38
CA PHE A 31 -8.38 15.87 -9.90
C PHE A 31 -7.77 16.77 -8.83
N THR A 32 -8.28 16.72 -7.60
CA THR A 32 -7.77 17.50 -6.48
C THR A 32 -7.41 16.62 -5.29
N ALA A 33 -6.49 17.10 -4.45
CA ALA A 33 -6.12 16.41 -3.22
C ALA A 33 -7.29 16.33 -2.25
N GLU A 34 -8.09 17.39 -2.18
CA GLU A 34 -9.28 17.47 -1.34
C GLU A 34 -10.32 16.43 -1.73
N ASP A 35 -10.59 16.28 -3.04
CA ASP A 35 -11.51 15.25 -3.54
C ASP A 35 -10.97 13.85 -3.26
N ALA A 36 -9.67 13.61 -3.42
CA ALA A 36 -9.06 12.33 -3.10
C ALA A 36 -9.29 11.95 -1.62
N VAL A 37 -9.06 12.88 -0.70
CA VAL A 37 -9.29 12.66 0.73
C VAL A 37 -10.78 12.45 1.02
N ALA A 38 -11.65 13.30 0.47
CA ALA A 38 -13.09 13.24 0.69
C ALA A 38 -13.71 11.93 0.21
N TRP A 39 -13.31 11.46 -0.98
CA TRP A 39 -13.82 10.22 -1.55
C TRP A 39 -13.26 9.00 -0.83
N ASN A 40 -11.98 9.01 -0.45
CA ASN A 40 -11.39 7.94 0.34
C ASN A 40 -12.07 7.79 1.70
N ARG A 41 -12.43 8.90 2.39
CA ARG A 41 -13.19 8.85 3.65
C ARG A 41 -14.57 8.22 3.50
N ARG A 42 -15.16 8.22 2.30
CA ARG A 42 -16.42 7.53 1.97
C ARG A 42 -16.23 6.06 1.58
N GLY A 43 -14.99 5.56 1.65
CA GLY A 43 -14.64 4.19 1.26
C GLY A 43 -14.44 3.99 -0.23
N GLU A 44 -14.36 5.07 -1.02
CA GLU A 44 -14.12 5.00 -2.46
C GLU A 44 -12.62 4.86 -2.75
N LYS A 45 -12.28 3.96 -3.66
CA LYS A 45 -10.93 3.85 -4.20
C LYS A 45 -10.74 4.88 -5.29
N VAL A 46 -9.73 5.73 -5.16
CA VAL A 46 -9.52 6.83 -6.09
C VAL A 46 -8.11 6.82 -6.69
N ILE A 47 -8.00 7.36 -7.90
CA ILE A 47 -6.75 7.67 -8.57
C ILE A 47 -6.67 9.17 -8.72
N LEU A 48 -5.62 9.78 -8.16
CA LEU A 48 -5.37 11.20 -8.27
C LEU A 48 -4.64 11.49 -9.59
N ILE A 49 -5.29 12.29 -10.45
CA ILE A 49 -4.71 12.78 -11.71
C ILE A 49 -4.38 14.26 -11.56
N ARG A 50 -3.12 14.62 -11.81
CA ARG A 50 -2.65 16.00 -11.78
C ARG A 50 -1.84 16.30 -13.04
N GLU A 51 -1.74 17.58 -13.39
CA GLU A 51 -0.72 18.02 -14.35
C GLU A 51 0.66 17.71 -13.78
N GLU A 52 0.90 18.16 -12.55
CA GLU A 52 2.06 17.90 -11.71
C GLU A 52 1.62 17.96 -10.25
N THR A 53 2.25 17.19 -9.36
CA THR A 53 1.94 17.29 -7.92
C THR A 53 2.86 18.25 -7.20
N ASN A 54 2.31 18.91 -6.19
CA ASN A 54 3.00 19.83 -5.30
C ASN A 54 2.99 19.28 -3.85
N PRO A 55 3.79 19.85 -2.93
CA PRO A 55 3.78 19.46 -1.53
C PRO A 55 2.39 19.52 -0.87
N GLU A 56 1.52 20.42 -1.32
CA GLU A 56 0.13 20.56 -0.85
C GLU A 56 -0.75 19.35 -1.23
N ASP A 57 -0.39 18.60 -2.27
CA ASP A 57 -1.12 17.41 -2.72
C ASP A 57 -0.84 16.15 -1.86
N VAL A 58 0.08 16.19 -0.91
CA VAL A 58 0.58 15.02 -0.15
C VAL A 58 -0.53 14.23 0.52
N GLU A 59 -1.51 14.88 1.15
CA GLU A 59 -2.62 14.19 1.80
C GLU A 59 -3.53 13.48 0.77
N GLY A 60 -3.79 14.12 -0.37
CA GLY A 60 -4.53 13.50 -1.48
C GLY A 60 -3.77 12.33 -2.10
N MET A 61 -2.48 12.47 -2.30
CA MET A 61 -1.61 11.39 -2.79
C MET A 61 -1.59 10.20 -1.81
N ARG A 62 -1.64 10.48 -0.51
CA ARG A 62 -1.70 9.44 0.52
C ARG A 62 -3.03 8.71 0.53
N ALA A 63 -4.14 9.43 0.33
CA ALA A 63 -5.49 8.89 0.28
C ALA A 63 -5.76 8.07 -1.00
N ALA A 64 -5.12 8.42 -2.12
CA ALA A 64 -5.32 7.75 -3.40
C ALA A 64 -4.69 6.34 -3.45
N GLU A 65 -5.30 5.41 -4.19
CA GLU A 65 -4.72 4.09 -4.50
C GLU A 65 -3.55 4.20 -5.48
N GLY A 66 -3.59 5.17 -6.36
CA GLY A 66 -2.55 5.43 -7.36
C GLY A 66 -2.49 6.89 -7.79
N ILE A 67 -1.36 7.27 -8.36
CA ILE A 67 -1.07 8.64 -8.78
C ILE A 67 -0.67 8.64 -10.25
N LEU A 68 -1.26 9.55 -11.02
CA LEU A 68 -0.97 9.75 -12.43
C LEU A 68 -0.71 11.23 -12.70
N THR A 69 0.45 11.55 -13.29
CA THR A 69 0.75 12.93 -13.68
C THR A 69 1.07 13.05 -15.16
N ALA A 70 0.60 14.15 -15.76
CA ALA A 70 0.89 14.48 -17.16
C ALA A 70 2.36 14.87 -17.33
N ARG A 71 2.93 15.56 -16.35
CA ARG A 71 4.33 16.02 -16.33
C ARG A 71 5.13 15.38 -15.21
N GLY A 72 6.43 15.62 -15.25
CA GLY A 72 7.37 15.13 -14.25
C GLY A 72 8.15 13.90 -14.73
N GLY A 73 9.30 13.69 -14.13
CA GLY A 73 10.21 12.58 -14.39
C GLY A 73 10.33 11.67 -13.17
N MET A 74 11.26 10.73 -13.23
CA MET A 74 11.54 9.77 -12.17
C MET A 74 12.05 10.41 -10.86
N THR A 75 12.46 11.67 -10.89
CA THR A 75 12.89 12.48 -9.73
C THR A 75 11.88 13.54 -9.34
N SER A 76 10.68 13.55 -9.97
CA SER A 76 9.62 14.50 -9.62
C SER A 76 9.08 14.25 -8.22
N HIS A 77 8.42 15.24 -7.65
CA HIS A 77 7.76 15.14 -6.33
C HIS A 77 6.82 13.92 -6.26
N ALA A 78 5.96 13.73 -7.29
CA ALA A 78 5.06 12.58 -7.36
C ALA A 78 5.81 11.24 -7.28
N ALA A 79 6.89 11.09 -8.05
CA ALA A 79 7.67 9.87 -8.10
C ALA A 79 8.37 9.56 -6.78
N LEU A 80 8.95 10.55 -6.13
CA LEU A 80 9.69 10.38 -4.87
C LEU A 80 8.75 10.00 -3.72
N VAL A 81 7.65 10.75 -3.59
CA VAL A 81 6.66 10.51 -2.53
C VAL A 81 5.97 9.14 -2.71
N ALA A 82 5.55 8.83 -3.93
CA ALA A 82 4.88 7.55 -4.22
C ALA A 82 5.80 6.35 -3.93
N ARG A 83 7.06 6.42 -4.30
CA ARG A 83 8.05 5.36 -3.97
C ARG A 83 8.27 5.22 -2.48
N GLY A 84 8.36 6.32 -1.75
CA GLY A 84 8.51 6.29 -0.30
C GLY A 84 7.36 5.58 0.41
N TRP A 85 6.18 5.58 -0.18
CA TRP A 85 4.99 4.91 0.36
C TRP A 85 4.65 3.57 -0.31
N GLY A 86 5.42 3.14 -1.31
CA GLY A 86 5.12 1.93 -2.08
C GLY A 86 3.83 2.03 -2.90
N LYS A 87 3.43 3.24 -3.32
CA LYS A 87 2.21 3.48 -4.09
C LYS A 87 2.44 3.37 -5.59
N CYS A 88 1.46 2.80 -6.29
CA CYS A 88 1.42 2.79 -7.75
C CYS A 88 1.46 4.22 -8.31
N CYS A 89 2.44 4.52 -9.15
CA CYS A 89 2.62 5.85 -9.69
C CYS A 89 3.13 5.82 -11.13
N ILE A 90 2.48 6.61 -11.97
CA ILE A 90 2.88 6.87 -13.35
C ILE A 90 3.06 8.38 -13.50
N VAL A 91 4.21 8.81 -14.00
CA VAL A 91 4.51 10.23 -14.22
C VAL A 91 4.87 10.50 -15.67
N GLY A 92 4.84 11.75 -16.08
CA GLY A 92 5.24 12.15 -17.43
C GLY A 92 4.37 11.56 -18.54
N ALA A 93 3.10 11.35 -18.28
CA ALA A 93 2.14 10.90 -19.29
C ALA A 93 1.71 12.08 -20.17
N GLY A 94 2.62 12.58 -20.98
CA GLY A 94 2.53 13.87 -21.70
C GLY A 94 1.38 13.97 -22.73
N SER A 95 0.72 12.88 -23.04
CA SER A 95 -0.51 12.92 -23.86
C SER A 95 -1.77 13.32 -23.07
N LEU A 96 -1.68 13.46 -21.74
CA LEU A 96 -2.79 13.89 -20.91
C LEU A 96 -2.91 15.42 -20.87
N HIS A 97 -4.12 15.91 -21.03
CA HIS A 97 -4.48 17.32 -20.84
C HIS A 97 -5.49 17.41 -19.71
N VAL A 98 -5.02 17.78 -18.53
CA VAL A 98 -5.82 17.80 -17.30
C VAL A 98 -6.56 19.13 -17.18
N ASP A 99 -7.89 19.08 -17.21
CA ASP A 99 -8.78 20.21 -16.96
C ASP A 99 -9.42 20.04 -15.57
N VAL A 100 -8.77 20.59 -14.56
CA VAL A 100 -9.23 20.49 -13.17
C VAL A 100 -10.58 21.18 -12.97
N ALA A 101 -10.77 22.36 -13.56
CA ALA A 101 -12.02 23.14 -13.45
C ALA A 101 -13.19 22.43 -14.14
N GLY A 102 -12.94 21.86 -15.31
CA GLY A 102 -13.93 21.07 -16.05
C GLY A 102 -14.06 19.63 -15.57
N LYS A 103 -13.30 19.21 -14.56
CA LYS A 103 -13.30 17.85 -13.98
C LYS A 103 -13.19 16.75 -15.05
N LYS A 104 -12.25 16.92 -15.98
CA LYS A 104 -12.02 15.99 -17.09
C LYS A 104 -10.56 15.97 -17.52
N VAL A 105 -10.18 14.90 -18.19
CA VAL A 105 -8.87 14.78 -18.85
C VAL A 105 -9.07 14.31 -20.29
N ARG A 106 -8.40 14.98 -21.23
CA ARG A 106 -8.36 14.61 -22.63
C ARG A 106 -7.02 13.95 -22.94
N ILE A 107 -7.02 13.14 -23.98
CA ILE A 107 -5.81 12.41 -24.40
C ILE A 107 -5.49 12.84 -25.84
N THR A 108 -4.27 13.32 -26.08
CA THR A 108 -3.81 13.67 -27.43
C THR A 108 -3.85 12.45 -28.34
N GLY A 109 -4.46 12.61 -29.52
CA GLY A 109 -4.57 11.53 -30.50
C GLY A 109 -5.66 10.49 -30.20
N SER A 110 -6.55 10.80 -29.25
CA SER A 110 -7.71 9.97 -28.92
C SER A 110 -8.96 10.85 -28.75
N ASP A 111 -10.10 10.34 -29.16
CA ASP A 111 -11.41 10.98 -28.90
C ASP A 111 -11.94 10.69 -27.48
N VAL A 112 -11.21 9.88 -26.69
CA VAL A 112 -11.58 9.53 -25.33
C VAL A 112 -11.40 10.72 -24.40
N VAL A 113 -12.48 11.06 -23.70
CA VAL A 113 -12.49 12.03 -22.61
C VAL A 113 -12.87 11.30 -21.33
N LEU A 114 -12.02 11.34 -20.33
CA LEU A 114 -12.30 10.78 -19.02
C LEU A 114 -12.75 11.88 -18.07
N LYS A 115 -13.76 11.59 -17.26
CA LYS A 115 -14.35 12.53 -16.30
C LYS A 115 -14.07 12.08 -14.86
N GLU A 116 -14.26 13.00 -13.93
CA GLU A 116 -14.25 12.66 -12.51
C GLU A 116 -15.23 11.54 -12.21
N GLY A 117 -14.81 10.55 -11.47
CA GLY A 117 -15.59 9.36 -11.14
C GLY A 117 -15.48 8.21 -12.14
N ASP A 118 -14.94 8.42 -13.34
CA ASP A 118 -14.66 7.32 -14.26
C ASP A 118 -13.60 6.39 -13.66
N ILE A 119 -13.76 5.09 -13.90
CA ILE A 119 -12.82 4.09 -13.39
C ILE A 119 -11.68 3.89 -14.37
N ILE A 120 -10.46 3.92 -13.85
CA ILE A 120 -9.25 3.58 -14.61
C ILE A 120 -8.38 2.59 -13.84
N THR A 121 -7.50 1.93 -14.57
CA THR A 121 -6.47 1.05 -14.01
C THR A 121 -5.10 1.59 -14.38
N LEU A 122 -4.22 1.69 -13.37
CA LEU A 122 -2.80 2.00 -13.54
C LEU A 122 -1.98 0.72 -13.42
N ASN A 123 -1.07 0.48 -14.36
CA ASN A 123 0.04 -0.47 -14.21
C ASN A 123 1.33 0.32 -14.02
N GLY A 124 1.67 0.61 -12.77
CA GLY A 124 2.85 1.39 -12.41
C GLY A 124 4.16 0.68 -12.69
N THR A 125 4.15 -0.64 -12.87
CA THR A 125 5.33 -1.42 -13.25
C THR A 125 5.69 -1.22 -14.73
N LYS A 126 4.68 -1.03 -15.59
CA LYS A 126 4.88 -0.85 -17.05
C LYS A 126 4.67 0.59 -17.50
N GLY A 127 4.14 1.46 -16.66
CA GLY A 127 3.76 2.83 -17.03
C GLY A 127 2.50 2.91 -17.90
N ASN A 128 1.63 1.91 -17.87
CA ASN A 128 0.44 1.84 -18.71
C ASN A 128 -0.82 2.27 -17.93
N VAL A 129 -1.70 3.00 -18.61
CA VAL A 129 -3.02 3.41 -18.11
C VAL A 129 -4.09 2.76 -18.98
N TYR A 130 -5.10 2.15 -18.35
CA TYR A 130 -6.21 1.49 -19.03
C TYR A 130 -7.53 2.09 -18.60
N THR A 131 -8.50 2.16 -19.51
CA THR A 131 -9.89 2.49 -19.17
C THR A 131 -10.56 1.33 -18.46
N GLY A 132 -11.41 1.66 -17.50
CA GLY A 132 -12.17 0.67 -16.72
C GLY A 132 -11.35 -0.06 -15.66
N SER A 133 -11.97 -1.03 -15.04
CA SER A 133 -11.39 -1.87 -13.99
C SER A 133 -10.82 -3.13 -14.59
N LEU A 134 -9.50 -3.29 -14.55
CA LEU A 134 -8.85 -4.57 -14.81
C LEU A 134 -8.79 -5.40 -13.54
N LYS A 135 -8.82 -6.72 -13.69
CA LYS A 135 -8.61 -7.63 -12.58
C LYS A 135 -7.21 -7.45 -12.03
N LEU A 136 -7.12 -7.24 -10.74
CA LEU A 136 -5.87 -7.25 -9.99
C LEU A 136 -5.69 -8.60 -9.29
N MET A 137 -4.45 -8.97 -9.04
CA MET A 137 -4.06 -10.14 -8.27
C MET A 137 -2.89 -9.80 -7.34
N ASP A 138 -2.72 -10.55 -6.28
CA ASP A 138 -1.51 -10.43 -5.49
C ASP A 138 -0.33 -11.06 -6.20
N ALA A 139 0.84 -10.47 -6.04
CA ALA A 139 2.05 -10.97 -6.69
C ALA A 139 2.36 -12.43 -6.30
N SER A 140 2.04 -12.81 -5.06
CA SER A 140 2.17 -14.17 -4.53
C SER A 140 1.27 -15.19 -5.22
N GLU A 141 0.13 -14.76 -5.77
CA GLU A 141 -0.81 -15.62 -6.51
C GLU A 141 -0.39 -15.89 -7.95
N ASN A 142 0.64 -15.18 -8.45
CA ASN A 142 1.12 -15.38 -9.81
C ASN A 142 1.75 -16.78 -9.98
N PRO A 143 1.23 -17.65 -10.87
CA PRO A 143 1.73 -19.02 -11.03
C PRO A 143 3.22 -19.11 -11.40
N ARG A 144 3.72 -18.11 -12.13
CA ARG A 144 5.15 -18.03 -12.49
C ARG A 144 6.01 -17.71 -11.26
N PHE A 145 5.54 -16.81 -10.41
CA PHE A 145 6.19 -16.51 -9.15
C PHE A 145 6.22 -17.73 -8.24
N GLN A 146 5.08 -18.43 -8.10
CA GLN A 146 5.01 -19.66 -7.30
C GLN A 146 5.93 -20.76 -7.83
N SER A 147 6.02 -20.92 -9.15
CA SER A 147 6.93 -21.90 -9.77
C SER A 147 8.39 -21.53 -9.51
N PHE A 148 8.72 -20.25 -9.60
CA PHE A 148 10.05 -19.75 -9.27
C PHE A 148 10.39 -19.95 -7.79
N MET A 149 9.48 -19.65 -6.88
CA MET A 149 9.69 -19.85 -5.44
C MET A 149 9.89 -21.33 -5.10
N LYS A 150 9.13 -22.25 -5.71
CA LYS A 150 9.38 -23.71 -5.57
C LYS A 150 10.78 -24.12 -6.00
N LEU A 151 11.31 -23.50 -7.07
CA LEU A 151 12.68 -23.75 -7.51
C LEU A 151 13.71 -23.19 -6.50
N VAL A 152 13.47 -22.00 -5.98
CA VAL A 152 14.31 -21.39 -4.93
C VAL A 152 14.32 -22.26 -3.68
N ASP A 153 13.14 -22.67 -3.19
CA ASP A 153 13.00 -23.50 -1.97
C ASP A 153 13.71 -24.87 -2.11
N LYS A 154 13.72 -25.44 -3.33
CA LYS A 154 14.43 -26.68 -3.58
C LYS A 154 15.96 -26.55 -3.50
N ASN A 155 16.50 -25.36 -3.77
CA ASN A 155 17.93 -25.12 -3.83
C ASN A 155 18.49 -24.37 -2.62
N ARG A 156 17.67 -23.71 -1.83
CA ARG A 156 18.14 -23.02 -0.62
C ARG A 156 18.50 -24.02 0.49
N THR A 157 19.51 -23.66 1.26
CA THR A 157 19.98 -24.43 2.43
C THR A 157 19.63 -23.76 3.76
N MET A 158 19.24 -22.48 3.72
CA MET A 158 18.87 -21.68 4.89
C MET A 158 17.35 -21.57 5.02
N GLY A 159 16.85 -21.70 6.24
CA GLY A 159 15.47 -21.41 6.58
C GLY A 159 15.20 -19.91 6.63
N VAL A 160 14.01 -19.49 6.24
CA VAL A 160 13.57 -18.08 6.29
C VAL A 160 12.72 -17.86 7.52
N ARG A 161 13.14 -16.96 8.40
CA ARG A 161 12.41 -16.53 9.57
C ARG A 161 12.14 -15.05 9.50
N THR A 162 10.97 -14.63 9.98
CA THR A 162 10.56 -13.22 9.94
C THR A 162 10.41 -12.64 11.33
N ASN A 163 10.56 -11.33 11.45
CA ASN A 163 10.14 -10.61 12.64
C ASN A 163 8.61 -10.50 12.65
N CYS A 164 8.00 -10.76 13.80
CA CYS A 164 6.56 -10.80 13.93
C CYS A 164 6.20 -10.48 15.38
N ASP A 165 5.42 -9.44 15.59
CA ASP A 165 5.12 -8.90 16.91
C ASP A 165 3.62 -9.01 17.26
N ASN A 166 2.79 -9.54 16.36
CA ASN A 166 1.37 -9.76 16.56
C ASN A 166 0.81 -10.89 15.67
N PRO A 167 -0.41 -11.40 15.95
CA PRO A 167 -1.02 -12.49 15.17
C PRO A 167 -1.25 -12.17 13.69
N VAL A 168 -1.50 -10.90 13.35
CA VAL A 168 -1.72 -10.47 11.96
C VAL A 168 -0.44 -10.60 11.15
N ASP A 169 0.68 -10.14 11.71
CA ASP A 169 2.01 -10.27 11.10
C ASP A 169 2.39 -11.75 10.95
N ALA A 170 2.08 -12.58 11.97
CA ALA A 170 2.34 -14.03 11.93
C ALA A 170 1.60 -14.71 10.78
N LYS A 171 0.32 -14.39 10.60
CA LYS A 171 -0.49 -14.92 9.50
C LYS A 171 0.08 -14.49 8.14
N MET A 172 0.40 -13.22 7.98
CA MET A 172 1.00 -12.68 6.76
C MET A 172 2.36 -13.35 6.48
N ALA A 173 3.17 -13.54 7.50
CA ALA A 173 4.46 -14.22 7.38
C ALA A 173 4.32 -15.66 6.86
N LEU A 174 3.33 -16.41 7.36
CA LEU A 174 3.03 -17.76 6.86
C LEU A 174 2.57 -17.75 5.40
N GLU A 175 1.72 -16.79 5.02
CA GLU A 175 1.26 -16.62 3.63
C GLU A 175 2.43 -16.33 2.67
N PHE A 176 3.48 -15.64 3.15
CA PHE A 176 4.71 -15.40 2.39
C PHE A 176 5.75 -16.54 2.49
N GLY A 177 5.43 -17.63 3.19
CA GLY A 177 6.27 -18.82 3.26
C GLY A 177 7.38 -18.76 4.30
N ALA A 178 7.25 -17.93 5.34
CA ALA A 178 8.17 -17.95 6.47
C ALA A 178 8.03 -19.26 7.26
N GLU A 179 9.18 -19.81 7.71
CA GLU A 179 9.27 -21.09 8.43
C GLU A 179 9.24 -20.92 9.94
N GLY A 180 9.19 -19.69 10.41
CA GLY A 180 9.12 -19.39 11.82
C GLY A 180 9.38 -17.91 12.13
N ILE A 181 9.34 -17.59 13.42
CA ILE A 181 9.63 -16.26 13.93
C ILE A 181 11.12 -16.15 14.22
N GLY A 182 11.75 -15.09 13.70
CA GLY A 182 13.16 -14.76 13.96
C GLY A 182 13.31 -13.90 15.20
N LEU A 183 12.52 -12.83 15.29
CA LEU A 183 12.46 -11.94 16.44
C LEU A 183 11.01 -11.60 16.77
N PHE A 184 10.69 -11.72 18.05
CA PHE A 184 9.43 -11.29 18.62
C PHE A 184 9.71 -10.25 19.70
N ARG A 185 9.28 -9.01 19.47
CA ARG A 185 9.48 -7.91 20.41
C ARG A 185 8.27 -7.82 21.33
N THR A 186 8.41 -8.34 22.54
CA THR A 186 7.31 -8.32 23.52
C THR A 186 6.88 -6.90 23.91
N GLU A 187 7.79 -5.94 23.84
CA GLU A 187 7.47 -4.52 24.08
C GLU A 187 6.48 -3.92 23.07
N HIS A 188 6.43 -4.44 21.83
CA HIS A 188 5.49 -3.97 20.83
C HIS A 188 4.03 -4.34 21.12
N MET A 189 3.78 -5.33 21.97
CA MET A 189 2.45 -5.67 22.45
C MET A 189 1.78 -4.49 23.21
N PHE A 190 2.57 -3.56 23.73
CA PHE A 190 2.10 -2.46 24.55
C PHE A 190 1.88 -1.14 23.81
N TYR A 191 2.09 -1.11 22.46
CA TYR A 191 2.01 0.11 21.66
C TYR A 191 0.87 0.10 20.61
N GLY A 192 0.04 -0.92 20.56
CA GLY A 192 -1.07 -1.04 19.60
C GLY A 192 -2.34 -0.32 20.04
N LEU A 193 -3.32 -0.23 19.14
CA LEU A 193 -4.66 0.23 19.46
C LEU A 193 -5.29 -0.69 20.53
N GLY A 194 -5.77 -0.10 21.62
CA GLY A 194 -6.31 -0.84 22.76
C GLY A 194 -5.27 -1.32 23.78
N ALA A 195 -4.01 -0.98 23.60
CA ALA A 195 -2.91 -1.31 24.52
C ALA A 195 -2.73 -0.30 25.67
N GLU A 196 -3.64 0.66 25.85
CA GLU A 196 -3.56 1.72 26.88
C GLU A 196 -3.43 1.14 28.28
N LYS A 197 -4.24 0.12 28.60
CA LYS A 197 -4.21 -0.53 29.91
C LYS A 197 -2.92 -1.33 30.15
N PRO A 198 -2.49 -2.23 29.24
CA PRO A 198 -1.19 -2.89 29.37
C PRO A 198 -0.01 -1.93 29.46
N LEU A 199 -0.02 -0.84 28.69
CA LEU A 199 1.02 0.19 28.74
C LEU A 199 1.05 0.90 30.09
N PHE A 200 -0.09 1.19 30.67
CA PHE A 200 -0.19 1.79 32.01
C PHE A 200 0.39 0.85 33.07
N ILE A 201 0.06 -0.45 33.02
CA ILE A 201 0.58 -1.45 33.94
C ILE A 201 2.09 -1.61 33.78
N LEU A 202 2.60 -1.61 32.55
CA LEU A 202 4.03 -1.65 32.29
C LEU A 202 4.77 -0.45 32.91
N ARG A 203 4.22 0.75 32.77
CA ARG A 203 4.75 1.95 33.44
C ARG A 203 4.76 1.82 34.95
N LYS A 204 3.70 1.23 35.54
CA LYS A 204 3.62 0.93 36.98
C LYS A 204 4.74 -0.02 37.41
N ILE A 205 5.04 -1.07 36.63
CA ILE A 205 6.16 -1.99 36.88
C ILE A 205 7.50 -1.24 36.91
N ILE A 206 7.73 -0.36 35.92
CA ILE A 206 8.98 0.40 35.79
C ILE A 206 9.16 1.41 36.94
N LEU A 207 8.06 2.03 37.37
CA LEU A 207 8.06 3.09 38.40
C LEU A 207 7.88 2.57 39.82
N SER A 208 7.68 1.25 40.01
CA SER A 208 7.50 0.65 41.33
C SER A 208 8.78 0.77 42.16
N GLU A 209 8.67 1.25 43.37
CA GLU A 209 9.78 1.41 44.31
C GLU A 209 10.02 0.15 45.15
N SER A 210 8.98 -0.71 45.31
CA SER A 210 9.06 -1.95 46.07
C SER A 210 8.96 -3.20 45.17
N GLU A 211 9.55 -4.29 45.59
CA GLU A 211 9.46 -5.59 44.92
C GLU A 211 8.02 -6.14 44.92
N GLU A 212 7.29 -5.89 46.00
CA GLU A 212 5.92 -6.36 46.17
C GLU A 212 4.98 -5.67 45.18
N GLU A 213 5.05 -4.34 45.06
CA GLU A 213 4.26 -3.57 44.09
C GLU A 213 4.59 -3.99 42.65
N ARG A 214 5.87 -4.22 42.37
CA ARG A 214 6.33 -4.68 41.04
C ARG A 214 5.74 -6.04 40.72
N ARG A 215 5.76 -6.98 41.67
CA ARG A 215 5.21 -8.32 41.49
C ARG A 215 3.70 -8.28 41.25
N GLN A 216 2.95 -7.50 42.00
CA GLN A 216 1.51 -7.31 41.78
C GLN A 216 1.22 -6.75 40.40
N ALA A 217 1.98 -5.76 39.93
CA ALA A 217 1.81 -5.18 38.61
C ALA A 217 2.19 -6.18 37.49
N VAL A 218 3.19 -7.06 37.68
CA VAL A 218 3.49 -8.15 36.75
C VAL A 218 2.34 -9.15 36.64
N ASP A 219 1.76 -9.54 37.77
CA ASP A 219 0.61 -10.44 37.79
C ASP A 219 -0.62 -9.82 37.11
N GLU A 220 -0.79 -8.50 37.21
CA GLU A 220 -1.84 -7.74 36.53
C GLU A 220 -1.60 -7.67 35.00
N LEU A 221 -0.33 -7.63 34.56
CA LEU A 221 0.07 -7.58 33.15
C LEU A 221 -0.04 -8.95 32.44
N PHE A 222 0.21 -10.02 33.18
CA PHE A 222 0.33 -11.38 32.64
C PHE A 222 -0.83 -11.86 31.77
N PRO A 223 -2.13 -11.59 32.11
CA PRO A 223 -3.25 -12.00 31.29
C PRO A 223 -3.23 -11.38 29.87
N PHE A 224 -2.76 -10.13 29.73
CA PHE A 224 -2.66 -9.45 28.43
C PHE A 224 -1.58 -10.10 27.57
N VAL A 225 -0.39 -10.29 28.13
CA VAL A 225 0.72 -10.96 27.44
C VAL A 225 0.32 -12.38 27.00
N LYS A 226 -0.34 -13.14 27.91
CA LYS A 226 -0.78 -14.50 27.61
C LYS A 226 -1.81 -14.54 26.48
N LYS A 227 -2.70 -13.55 26.38
CA LYS A 227 -3.68 -13.44 25.28
C LYS A 227 -2.99 -13.24 23.94
N ASP A 228 -2.06 -12.29 23.87
CA ASP A 228 -1.38 -11.94 22.62
C ASP A 228 -0.41 -13.03 22.14
N MET A 229 0.21 -13.77 23.07
CA MET A 229 1.06 -14.91 22.74
C MET A 229 0.28 -16.16 22.30
N LYS A 230 -1.01 -16.23 22.52
CA LYS A 230 -1.86 -17.38 22.10
C LYS A 230 -2.56 -17.17 20.77
N GLY A 231 -2.68 -15.93 20.30
CA GLY A 231 -3.25 -15.56 19.00
C GLY A 231 -2.31 -15.86 17.88
#